data_249b01ebe194f9ed0f830c6920086ef4
#
_entry.id   249b01ebe194f9ed0f830c6920086ef4
#
_cell.length_a   1.000
_cell.length_b   1.000
_cell.length_c   1.000
_cell.angle_alpha   90.00
_cell.angle_beta   90.00
_cell.angle_gamma   90.00
#
_symmetry.space_group_name_H-M   'P 1'
#
loop_
_entity.id
_entity.type
_entity.pdbx_description
1 polymer ?
#
loop_
_entity_poly.entity_id
_entity_poly.type
_entity_poly.pdbx_seq_one_letter_code
_entity_poly.pdbx_strand_id
1 'polypeptide(L)'
;VAVAPSSLQQPEVIGHKAVAVAPSLLTRQRRRAAMYFILPMMTVLTAVAGWPLARTIYFSFTNANLDNLGAQEWVGFANFVSLAQDPEWWRAVTNTIKFAAVSVSLETVLGLVVALTLNANLKGRGIVRTAVLIPWAVPTVVSAQMWNWMYNDLYGVVNAVFLKLGFIDHPYAWTASPSLALAAVIAVDVWKTTPFMTLLILAALQLLPQEIYEAAKLDGIPSPKVFYKVTLPLIRPALMVAIIFRSLDALRIFDLPYVLTGNSRQTASMAVYARQQLIDFQDVGYGSAASTFLFAVIAVFTIIYITAGRVKFDTGR
;
A
#
# COMPACT_ATOMS: atom_id res chain seq x y z
N VAL A 1 -62.38 -1.16 -56.43
CA VAL A 1 -60.99 -0.81 -56.75
C VAL A 1 -60.15 -1.01 -55.54
N ALA A 2 -59.43 -2.13 -55.49
CA ALA A 2 -58.52 -2.46 -54.39
C ALA A 2 -57.14 -1.84 -54.72
N VAL A 3 -56.61 -1.03 -53.78
CA VAL A 3 -55.25 -0.49 -53.85
C VAL A 3 -54.34 -1.43 -53.02
N ALA A 4 -53.34 -2.01 -53.69
CA ALA A 4 -52.33 -2.84 -53.07
C ALA A 4 -51.35 -1.99 -52.27
N PRO A 5 -50.88 -2.50 -51.09
CA PRO A 5 -49.88 -1.77 -50.30
C PRO A 5 -48.48 -1.90 -50.90
N SER A 6 -47.80 -0.75 -51.05
CA SER A 6 -46.44 -0.62 -51.55
C SER A 6 -45.46 -1.28 -50.55
N SER A 7 -44.61 -2.15 -51.06
CA SER A 7 -43.49 -2.79 -50.37
C SER A 7 -42.50 -1.75 -49.87
N LEU A 8 -42.41 -1.58 -48.55
CA LEU A 8 -41.32 -0.84 -47.88
C LEU A 8 -40.00 -1.62 -48.06
N GLN A 9 -39.14 -1.07 -48.91
CA GLN A 9 -37.74 -1.51 -48.98
C GLN A 9 -37.04 -1.27 -47.64
N GLN A 10 -36.55 -2.32 -47.02
CA GLN A 10 -35.66 -2.22 -45.86
C GLN A 10 -34.34 -1.56 -46.30
N PRO A 11 -33.81 -0.59 -45.52
CA PRO A 11 -32.50 -0.03 -45.81
C PRO A 11 -31.40 -1.08 -45.61
N GLU A 12 -30.63 -1.30 -46.65
CA GLU A 12 -29.42 -2.13 -46.68
C GLU A 12 -28.43 -1.62 -45.63
N VAL A 13 -28.14 -2.43 -44.63
CA VAL A 13 -27.11 -2.16 -43.63
C VAL A 13 -25.74 -2.26 -44.29
N ILE A 14 -25.24 -1.13 -44.78
CA ILE A 14 -23.88 -1.01 -45.28
C ILE A 14 -22.94 -1.22 -44.10
N GLY A 15 -22.30 -2.38 -44.03
CA GLY A 15 -21.26 -2.70 -43.07
C GLY A 15 -20.09 -1.73 -43.22
N HIS A 16 -20.04 -0.70 -42.37
CA HIS A 16 -18.86 0.15 -42.24
C HIS A 16 -17.69 -0.69 -41.72
N LYS A 17 -16.87 -1.23 -42.62
CA LYS A 17 -15.49 -1.62 -42.27
C LYS A 17 -14.84 -0.39 -41.68
N ALA A 18 -14.45 -0.48 -40.38
CA ALA A 18 -13.68 0.56 -39.71
C ALA A 18 -12.39 0.79 -40.49
N VAL A 19 -12.38 1.84 -41.31
CA VAL A 19 -11.17 2.30 -42.00
C VAL A 19 -10.23 2.78 -40.89
N ALA A 20 -9.10 2.10 -40.75
CA ALA A 20 -8.04 2.54 -39.84
C ALA A 20 -7.53 3.91 -40.31
N VAL A 21 -8.07 4.96 -39.72
CA VAL A 21 -7.68 6.34 -40.05
C VAL A 21 -6.24 6.52 -39.60
N ALA A 22 -5.32 6.75 -40.53
CA ALA A 22 -3.92 7.03 -40.21
C ALA A 22 -3.86 8.21 -39.22
N PRO A 23 -3.03 8.12 -38.14
CA PRO A 23 -2.99 9.15 -37.12
C PRO A 23 -2.65 10.51 -37.74
N SER A 24 -3.48 11.52 -37.47
CA SER A 24 -3.32 12.89 -38.00
C SER A 24 -1.92 13.43 -37.64
N LEU A 25 -1.42 14.39 -38.44
CA LEU A 25 -0.13 15.05 -38.16
C LEU A 25 -0.05 15.60 -36.74
N LEU A 26 -1.16 16.14 -36.22
CA LEU A 26 -1.30 16.62 -34.84
C LEU A 26 -1.11 15.51 -33.80
N THR A 27 -1.63 14.31 -34.06
CA THR A 27 -1.47 13.16 -33.20
C THR A 27 0.00 12.70 -33.16
N ARG A 28 0.69 12.73 -34.30
CA ARG A 28 2.13 12.42 -34.39
C ARG A 28 2.98 13.46 -33.63
N GLN A 29 2.67 14.75 -33.78
CA GLN A 29 3.37 15.82 -33.07
C GLN A 29 3.15 15.73 -31.57
N ARG A 30 1.92 15.53 -31.11
CA ARG A 30 1.60 15.32 -29.67
C ARG A 30 2.34 14.10 -29.11
N ARG A 31 2.39 12.99 -29.84
CA ARG A 31 3.12 11.79 -29.41
C ARG A 31 4.64 12.04 -29.30
N ARG A 32 5.24 12.75 -30.25
CA ARG A 32 6.67 13.15 -30.20
C ARG A 32 6.93 14.08 -29.02
N ALA A 33 6.13 15.11 -28.85
CA ALA A 33 6.24 16.01 -27.70
C ALA A 33 6.13 15.25 -26.37
N ALA A 34 5.13 14.36 -26.23
CA ALA A 34 4.98 13.52 -25.04
C ALA A 34 6.22 12.66 -24.79
N MET A 35 6.83 12.05 -25.85
CA MET A 35 8.08 11.29 -25.69
C MET A 35 9.23 12.17 -25.20
N TYR A 36 9.42 13.38 -25.74
CA TYR A 36 10.48 14.29 -25.29
C TYR A 36 10.31 14.72 -23.84
N PHE A 37 9.08 14.91 -23.36
CA PHE A 37 8.81 15.24 -21.96
C PHE A 37 8.97 14.05 -21.02
N ILE A 38 8.64 12.83 -21.46
CA ILE A 38 8.74 11.61 -20.63
C ILE A 38 10.17 11.06 -20.61
N LEU A 39 10.95 11.23 -21.70
CA LEU A 39 12.27 10.63 -21.86
C LEU A 39 13.26 10.99 -20.73
N PRO A 40 13.41 12.26 -20.27
CA PRO A 40 14.30 12.59 -19.18
C PRO A 40 13.92 11.87 -17.88
N MET A 41 12.62 11.84 -17.56
CA MET A 41 12.10 11.14 -16.38
C MET A 41 12.39 9.64 -16.46
N MET A 42 12.11 9.01 -17.62
CA MET A 42 12.36 7.58 -17.83
C MET A 42 13.85 7.24 -17.77
N THR A 43 14.71 8.11 -18.29
CA THR A 43 16.17 7.92 -18.22
C THR A 43 16.66 7.93 -16.78
N VAL A 44 16.24 8.91 -15.99
CA VAL A 44 16.59 9.00 -14.56
C VAL A 44 16.03 7.79 -13.80
N LEU A 45 14.76 7.43 -14.02
CA LEU A 45 14.13 6.29 -13.36
C LEU A 45 14.84 4.97 -13.69
N THR A 46 15.22 4.76 -14.96
CA THR A 46 15.95 3.56 -15.39
C THR A 46 17.34 3.52 -14.76
N ALA A 47 18.04 4.64 -14.72
CA ALA A 47 19.37 4.70 -14.12
C ALA A 47 19.36 4.50 -12.59
N VAL A 48 18.42 5.17 -11.88
CA VAL A 48 18.41 5.20 -10.41
C VAL A 48 17.70 3.99 -9.81
N ALA A 49 16.61 3.50 -10.43
CA ALA A 49 15.83 2.38 -9.91
C ALA A 49 16.02 1.10 -10.76
N GLY A 50 15.99 1.22 -12.08
CA GLY A 50 16.07 0.06 -12.98
C GLY A 50 17.40 -0.66 -12.91
N TRP A 51 18.51 0.08 -12.88
CA TRP A 51 19.86 -0.52 -12.79
C TRP A 51 20.11 -1.29 -11.49
N PRO A 52 19.88 -0.72 -10.28
CA PRO A 52 20.01 -1.48 -9.03
C PRO A 52 19.09 -2.70 -8.97
N LEU A 53 17.83 -2.57 -9.44
CA LEU A 53 16.91 -3.69 -9.50
C LEU A 53 17.42 -4.81 -10.41
N ALA A 54 17.90 -4.48 -11.61
CA ALA A 54 18.48 -5.45 -12.53
C ALA A 54 19.70 -6.16 -11.92
N ARG A 55 20.56 -5.41 -11.21
CA ARG A 55 21.71 -6.00 -10.48
C ARG A 55 21.27 -6.92 -9.34
N THR A 56 20.26 -6.53 -8.58
CA THR A 56 19.70 -7.38 -7.51
C THR A 56 19.15 -8.68 -8.11
N ILE A 57 18.39 -8.60 -9.20
CA ILE A 57 17.90 -9.80 -9.90
C ILE A 57 19.07 -10.64 -10.43
N TYR A 58 20.11 -10.04 -10.99
CA TYR A 58 21.30 -10.77 -11.45
C TYR A 58 22.00 -11.49 -10.30
N PHE A 59 22.29 -10.80 -9.20
CA PHE A 59 22.94 -11.41 -8.04
C PHE A 59 22.13 -12.53 -7.40
N SER A 60 20.80 -12.49 -7.49
CA SER A 60 19.95 -13.57 -6.95
C SER A 60 20.22 -14.95 -7.56
N PHE A 61 20.85 -15.01 -8.74
CA PHE A 61 21.27 -16.24 -9.41
C PHE A 61 22.75 -16.58 -9.25
N THR A 62 23.47 -15.89 -8.37
CA THR A 62 24.91 -16.05 -8.15
C THR A 62 25.22 -16.37 -6.68
N ASN A 63 26.42 -16.88 -6.43
CA ASN A 63 26.97 -17.07 -5.08
C ASN A 63 27.73 -15.82 -4.59
N ALA A 64 27.31 -14.63 -5.01
CA ALA A 64 27.96 -13.38 -4.64
C ALA A 64 27.98 -13.16 -3.13
N ASN A 65 29.15 -12.76 -2.63
CA ASN A 65 29.34 -12.31 -1.25
C ASN A 65 30.02 -10.93 -1.29
N LEU A 66 29.90 -10.13 -0.22
CA LEU A 66 30.53 -8.80 -0.18
C LEU A 66 32.05 -8.87 -0.39
N ASP A 67 32.70 -9.96 0.04
CA ASP A 67 34.14 -10.14 -0.09
C ASP A 67 34.58 -10.53 -1.51
N ASN A 68 33.67 -11.02 -2.38
CA ASN A 68 34.00 -11.54 -3.71
C ASN A 68 33.10 -11.03 -4.84
N LEU A 69 32.60 -9.82 -4.75
CA LEU A 69 31.67 -9.23 -5.74
C LEU A 69 32.19 -9.23 -7.20
N GLY A 70 33.48 -9.46 -7.42
CA GLY A 70 34.10 -9.54 -8.75
C GLY A 70 34.34 -10.97 -9.25
N ALA A 71 34.22 -11.99 -8.40
CA ALA A 71 34.51 -13.39 -8.70
C ALA A 71 33.31 -14.32 -8.45
N GLN A 72 32.09 -13.78 -8.47
CA GLN A 72 30.88 -14.56 -8.26
C GLN A 72 30.64 -15.54 -9.42
N GLU A 73 30.17 -16.72 -9.08
CA GLU A 73 29.75 -17.76 -10.01
C GLU A 73 28.25 -17.81 -10.17
N TRP A 74 27.80 -18.25 -11.34
CA TRP A 74 26.38 -18.46 -11.60
C TRP A 74 25.89 -19.78 -10.99
N VAL A 75 24.96 -19.72 -10.03
CA VAL A 75 24.39 -20.89 -9.34
C VAL A 75 22.94 -21.18 -9.74
N GLY A 76 22.40 -20.44 -10.70
CA GLY A 76 21.03 -20.59 -11.16
C GLY A 76 20.02 -20.35 -10.04
N PHE A 77 19.07 -21.26 -9.86
CA PHE A 77 18.00 -21.14 -8.86
C PHE A 77 18.36 -21.65 -7.46
N ALA A 78 19.61 -22.02 -7.16
CA ALA A 78 20.00 -22.59 -5.88
C ALA A 78 19.60 -21.71 -4.69
N ASN A 79 19.81 -20.40 -4.77
CA ASN A 79 19.41 -19.45 -3.72
C ASN A 79 17.90 -19.47 -3.47
N PHE A 80 17.09 -19.56 -4.51
CA PHE A 80 15.63 -19.62 -4.39
C PHE A 80 15.14 -20.95 -3.80
N VAL A 81 15.81 -22.06 -4.12
CA VAL A 81 15.52 -23.36 -3.51
C VAL A 81 15.84 -23.34 -2.02
N SER A 82 17.00 -22.82 -1.65
CA SER A 82 17.40 -22.67 -0.25
C SER A 82 16.43 -21.74 0.51
N LEU A 83 16.03 -20.62 -0.11
CA LEU A 83 15.06 -19.68 0.48
C LEU A 83 13.68 -20.34 0.69
N ALA A 84 13.23 -21.16 -0.25
CA ALA A 84 11.94 -21.87 -0.14
C ALA A 84 11.94 -22.92 0.98
N GLN A 85 13.11 -23.40 1.39
CA GLN A 85 13.30 -24.38 2.47
C GLN A 85 13.60 -23.72 3.82
N ASP A 86 13.86 -22.43 3.89
CA ASP A 86 14.23 -21.72 5.10
C ASP A 86 13.00 -21.38 5.96
N PRO A 87 12.85 -21.96 7.17
CA PRO A 87 11.75 -21.65 8.10
C PRO A 87 11.73 -20.19 8.55
N GLU A 88 12.90 -19.52 8.67
CA GLU A 88 12.99 -18.12 9.09
C GLU A 88 12.45 -17.18 7.99
N TRP A 89 12.69 -17.52 6.73
CA TRP A 89 12.07 -16.82 5.60
C TRP A 89 10.54 -16.90 5.65
N TRP A 90 9.98 -18.09 5.83
CA TRP A 90 8.53 -18.26 5.91
C TRP A 90 7.90 -17.59 7.12
N ARG A 91 8.64 -17.50 8.23
CA ARG A 91 8.24 -16.66 9.38
C ARG A 91 8.16 -15.20 8.98
N ALA A 92 9.18 -14.67 8.30
CA ALA A 92 9.21 -13.29 7.82
C ALA A 92 8.08 -13.00 6.82
N VAL A 93 7.79 -13.93 5.90
CA VAL A 93 6.63 -13.85 4.99
C VAL A 93 5.33 -13.76 5.78
N THR A 94 5.13 -14.67 6.75
CA THR A 94 3.93 -14.71 7.58
C THR A 94 3.76 -13.44 8.40
N ASN A 95 4.84 -12.92 8.99
CA ASN A 95 4.83 -11.66 9.74
C ASN A 95 4.43 -10.50 8.84
N THR A 96 5.01 -10.41 7.63
CA THR A 96 4.69 -9.33 6.69
C THR A 96 3.23 -9.37 6.25
N ILE A 97 2.71 -10.56 5.94
CA ILE A 97 1.31 -10.72 5.51
C ILE A 97 0.36 -10.39 6.68
N LYS A 98 0.61 -10.91 7.89
CA LYS A 98 -0.19 -10.60 9.09
C LYS A 98 -0.16 -9.10 9.39
N PHE A 99 1.03 -8.51 9.37
CA PHE A 99 1.23 -7.08 9.57
C PHE A 99 0.40 -6.29 8.55
N ALA A 100 0.59 -6.52 7.26
CA ALA A 100 -0.11 -5.80 6.20
C ALA A 100 -1.63 -5.97 6.28
N ALA A 101 -2.12 -7.20 6.48
CA ALA A 101 -3.55 -7.47 6.56
C ALA A 101 -4.21 -6.78 7.75
N VAL A 102 -3.59 -6.84 8.94
CA VAL A 102 -4.18 -6.27 10.17
C VAL A 102 -4.04 -4.75 10.18
N SER A 103 -2.83 -4.20 9.90
CA SER A 103 -2.62 -2.75 9.94
C SER A 103 -3.47 -2.03 8.90
N VAL A 104 -3.47 -2.47 7.64
CA VAL A 104 -4.26 -1.82 6.58
C VAL A 104 -5.76 -1.89 6.85
N SER A 105 -6.25 -3.01 7.40
CA SER A 105 -7.67 -3.13 7.78
C SER A 105 -8.05 -2.16 8.89
N LEU A 106 -7.25 -2.09 9.96
CA LEU A 106 -7.48 -1.17 11.08
C LEU A 106 -7.38 0.29 10.62
N GLU A 107 -6.38 0.64 9.86
CA GLU A 107 -6.19 1.98 9.31
C GLU A 107 -7.32 2.40 8.36
N THR A 108 -7.83 1.47 7.57
CA THR A 108 -8.98 1.75 6.70
C THR A 108 -10.23 2.08 7.51
N VAL A 109 -10.50 1.30 8.55
CA VAL A 109 -11.67 1.53 9.42
C VAL A 109 -11.50 2.82 10.22
N LEU A 110 -10.36 2.98 10.90
CA LEU A 110 -10.09 4.18 11.71
C LEU A 110 -9.99 5.43 10.83
N GLY A 111 -9.32 5.33 9.70
CA GLY A 111 -9.19 6.41 8.73
C GLY A 111 -10.55 6.86 8.18
N LEU A 112 -11.46 5.91 7.91
CA LEU A 112 -12.83 6.23 7.48
C LEU A 112 -13.61 6.92 8.60
N VAL A 113 -13.54 6.43 9.84
CA VAL A 113 -14.21 7.06 10.98
C VAL A 113 -13.72 8.48 11.20
N VAL A 114 -12.39 8.68 11.21
CA VAL A 114 -11.80 10.01 11.39
C VAL A 114 -12.12 10.91 10.20
N ALA A 115 -12.08 10.42 8.95
CA ALA A 115 -12.43 11.20 7.77
C ALA A 115 -13.90 11.66 7.79
N LEU A 116 -14.83 10.80 8.16
CA LEU A 116 -16.24 11.16 8.31
C LEU A 116 -16.44 12.23 9.38
N THR A 117 -15.74 12.10 10.52
CA THR A 117 -15.78 13.10 11.59
C THR A 117 -15.21 14.45 11.12
N LEU A 118 -14.08 14.45 10.42
CA LEU A 118 -13.45 15.67 9.90
C LEU A 118 -14.20 16.29 8.70
N ASN A 119 -15.05 15.51 8.03
CA ASN A 119 -15.91 16.00 6.95
C ASN A 119 -17.13 16.74 7.49
N ALA A 120 -17.53 16.46 8.72
CA ALA A 120 -18.63 17.20 9.38
C ALA A 120 -18.28 18.68 9.60
N ASN A 121 -19.30 19.52 9.69
CA ASN A 121 -19.13 20.96 9.93
C ASN A 121 -18.81 21.26 11.41
N LEU A 122 -17.59 20.94 11.82
CA LEU A 122 -17.08 21.18 13.17
C LEU A 122 -16.41 22.56 13.25
N LYS A 123 -16.68 23.30 14.34
CA LYS A 123 -15.93 24.52 14.65
C LYS A 123 -14.47 24.16 14.94
N GLY A 124 -13.52 24.87 14.35
CA GLY A 124 -12.07 24.58 14.54
C GLY A 124 -11.54 23.38 13.76
N ARG A 125 -12.27 22.87 12.77
CA ARG A 125 -11.87 21.69 11.95
C ARG A 125 -10.46 21.78 11.37
N GLY A 126 -9.94 22.99 11.08
CA GLY A 126 -8.60 23.18 10.58
C GLY A 126 -7.52 22.74 11.59
N ILE A 127 -7.68 23.13 12.86
CA ILE A 127 -6.78 22.74 13.95
C ILE A 127 -6.81 21.23 14.17
N VAL A 128 -8.03 20.65 14.21
CA VAL A 128 -8.19 19.21 14.41
C VAL A 128 -7.56 18.41 13.24
N ARG A 129 -7.74 18.86 12.00
CA ARG A 129 -7.09 18.26 10.82
C ARG A 129 -5.57 18.28 10.94
N THR A 130 -5.01 19.41 11.34
CA THR A 130 -3.55 19.54 11.53
C THR A 130 -3.08 18.61 12.65
N ALA A 131 -3.77 18.58 13.79
CA ALA A 131 -3.40 17.72 14.92
C ALA A 131 -3.44 16.22 14.58
N VAL A 132 -4.45 15.79 13.83
CA VAL A 132 -4.56 14.40 13.36
C VAL A 132 -3.39 14.01 12.45
N LEU A 133 -2.76 14.96 11.73
CA LEU A 133 -1.66 14.69 10.81
C LEU A 133 -0.28 14.58 11.50
N ILE A 134 -0.14 15.04 12.73
CA ILE A 134 1.15 15.05 13.46
C ILE A 134 1.83 13.67 13.45
N PRO A 135 1.17 12.56 13.79
CA PRO A 135 1.82 11.24 13.82
C PRO A 135 2.46 10.85 12.48
N TRP A 136 1.80 11.14 11.39
CA TRP A 136 2.31 10.82 10.05
C TRP A 136 3.50 11.69 9.65
N ALA A 137 3.54 12.94 10.10
CA ALA A 137 4.63 13.89 9.80
C ALA A 137 5.94 13.54 10.51
N VAL A 138 5.90 12.80 11.64
CA VAL A 138 7.10 12.39 12.38
C VAL A 138 7.87 11.32 11.60
N PRO A 139 9.21 11.43 11.43
CA PRO A 139 10.01 10.39 10.79
C PRO A 139 9.84 9.02 11.46
N THR A 140 9.80 7.94 10.68
CA THR A 140 9.49 6.59 11.19
C THR A 140 10.48 6.14 12.27
N VAL A 141 11.77 6.39 12.08
CA VAL A 141 12.81 6.03 13.07
C VAL A 141 12.58 6.75 14.41
N VAL A 142 12.22 8.06 14.37
CA VAL A 142 11.92 8.83 15.58
C VAL A 142 10.67 8.31 16.28
N SER A 143 9.62 8.01 15.51
CA SER A 143 8.39 7.40 16.03
C SER A 143 8.69 6.04 16.70
N ALA A 144 9.50 5.20 16.05
CA ALA A 144 9.88 3.89 16.59
C ALA A 144 10.65 4.02 17.91
N GLN A 145 11.62 4.93 18.00
CA GLN A 145 12.37 5.18 19.24
C GLN A 145 11.50 5.73 20.37
N MET A 146 10.63 6.69 20.04
CA MET A 146 9.67 7.24 21.00
C MET A 146 8.77 6.13 21.57
N TRP A 147 8.19 5.30 20.71
CA TRP A 147 7.34 4.19 21.15
C TRP A 147 8.12 3.10 21.87
N ASN A 148 9.40 2.85 21.52
CA ASN A 148 10.25 1.92 22.26
C ASN A 148 10.42 2.34 23.73
N TRP A 149 10.60 3.64 23.99
CA TRP A 149 10.61 4.17 25.34
C TRP A 149 9.26 4.06 26.05
N MET A 150 8.17 4.32 25.33
CA MET A 150 6.82 4.19 25.88
C MET A 150 6.45 2.74 26.23
N TYR A 151 6.98 1.77 25.47
CA TYR A 151 6.78 0.33 25.68
C TYR A 151 7.77 -0.31 26.66
N ASN A 152 8.70 0.48 27.22
CA ASN A 152 9.69 -0.07 28.16
C ASN A 152 9.00 -0.76 29.34
N ASP A 153 9.48 -1.95 29.73
CA ASP A 153 8.89 -2.78 30.78
C ASP A 153 9.08 -2.19 32.20
N LEU A 154 10.16 -1.43 32.43
CA LEU A 154 10.47 -0.87 33.74
C LEU A 154 9.83 0.50 33.99
N TYR A 155 9.90 1.40 33.02
CA TYR A 155 9.48 2.80 33.17
C TYR A 155 8.52 3.29 32.09
N GLY A 156 8.06 2.41 31.18
CA GLY A 156 7.24 2.79 30.05
C GLY A 156 5.84 3.24 30.48
N VAL A 157 5.40 4.34 29.90
CA VAL A 157 4.08 4.93 30.17
C VAL A 157 2.92 4.00 29.80
N VAL A 158 3.10 3.12 28.82
CA VAL A 158 2.04 2.18 28.40
C VAL A 158 1.73 1.21 29.55
N ASN A 159 2.75 0.62 30.17
CA ASN A 159 2.58 -0.23 31.34
C ASN A 159 1.95 0.53 32.51
N ALA A 160 2.43 1.75 32.79
CA ALA A 160 1.91 2.57 33.89
C ALA A 160 0.40 2.87 33.71
N VAL A 161 -0.03 3.21 32.50
CA VAL A 161 -1.46 3.47 32.20
C VAL A 161 -2.28 2.19 32.31
N PHE A 162 -1.83 1.08 31.73
CA PHE A 162 -2.60 -0.17 31.69
C PHE A 162 -2.72 -0.82 33.06
N LEU A 163 -1.67 -0.73 33.91
CA LEU A 163 -1.73 -1.13 35.31
C LEU A 163 -2.73 -0.27 36.11
N LYS A 164 -2.68 1.07 35.92
CA LYS A 164 -3.59 1.97 36.63
C LYS A 164 -5.05 1.77 36.22
N LEU A 165 -5.31 1.40 34.98
CA LEU A 165 -6.66 1.11 34.46
C LEU A 165 -7.12 -0.33 34.75
N GLY A 166 -6.25 -1.18 35.33
CA GLY A 166 -6.57 -2.58 35.63
C GLY A 166 -6.67 -3.49 34.40
N PHE A 167 -6.08 -3.10 33.26
CA PHE A 167 -6.05 -3.94 32.06
C PHE A 167 -4.97 -5.02 32.11
N ILE A 168 -3.94 -4.82 32.93
CA ILE A 168 -2.84 -5.77 33.15
C ILE A 168 -2.53 -5.83 34.66
N ASP A 169 -2.03 -6.99 35.11
CA ASP A 169 -1.68 -7.23 36.52
C ASP A 169 -0.19 -7.00 36.81
N HIS A 170 0.65 -7.01 35.78
CA HIS A 170 2.11 -6.80 35.87
C HIS A 170 2.63 -6.14 34.55
N PRO A 171 3.81 -5.51 34.64
CA PRO A 171 4.42 -4.91 33.45
C PRO A 171 4.74 -5.96 32.36
N TYR A 172 4.47 -5.66 31.11
CA TYR A 172 4.80 -6.49 29.96
C TYR A 172 5.98 -5.93 29.19
N ALA A 173 6.86 -6.80 28.72
CA ALA A 173 7.89 -6.46 27.73
C ALA A 173 7.29 -6.49 26.31
N TRP A 174 6.56 -5.45 25.95
CA TRP A 174 5.75 -5.37 24.72
C TRP A 174 6.51 -5.70 23.45
N THR A 175 7.76 -5.23 23.35
CA THR A 175 8.61 -5.39 22.15
C THR A 175 9.49 -6.62 22.18
N ALA A 176 9.71 -7.22 23.35
CA ALA A 176 10.53 -8.41 23.54
C ALA A 176 9.72 -9.70 23.63
N SER A 177 8.43 -9.63 24.00
CA SER A 177 7.57 -10.81 24.09
C SER A 177 7.22 -11.38 22.72
N PRO A 178 7.43 -12.70 22.49
CA PRO A 178 7.13 -13.34 21.21
C PRO A 178 5.69 -13.18 20.75
N SER A 179 4.74 -13.16 21.68
CA SER A 179 3.31 -13.07 21.40
C SER A 179 2.81 -11.63 21.20
N LEU A 180 3.49 -10.64 21.77
CA LEU A 180 3.04 -9.25 21.78
C LEU A 180 3.81 -8.35 20.81
N ALA A 181 5.06 -8.69 20.50
CA ALA A 181 5.94 -7.81 19.73
C ALA A 181 5.37 -7.39 18.37
N LEU A 182 4.81 -8.34 17.60
CA LEU A 182 4.21 -8.01 16.31
C LEU A 182 2.95 -7.13 16.49
N ALA A 183 2.14 -7.37 17.52
CA ALA A 183 0.97 -6.54 17.81
C ALA A 183 1.39 -5.12 18.24
N ALA A 184 2.47 -4.98 19.02
CA ALA A 184 3.04 -3.69 19.38
C ALA A 184 3.52 -2.92 18.14
N VAL A 185 4.21 -3.59 17.20
CA VAL A 185 4.62 -2.99 15.92
C VAL A 185 3.40 -2.52 15.11
N ILE A 186 2.35 -3.36 15.00
CA ILE A 186 1.11 -3.03 14.30
C ILE A 186 0.43 -1.81 14.96
N ALA A 187 0.35 -1.76 16.28
CA ALA A 187 -0.29 -0.64 16.98
C ALA A 187 0.40 0.70 16.71
N VAL A 188 1.74 0.70 16.70
CA VAL A 188 2.53 1.90 16.36
C VAL A 188 2.32 2.32 14.91
N ASP A 189 2.29 1.36 13.99
CA ASP A 189 2.07 1.60 12.58
C ASP A 189 0.68 2.20 12.33
N VAL A 190 -0.35 1.60 12.90
CA VAL A 190 -1.74 2.08 12.82
C VAL A 190 -1.84 3.51 13.36
N TRP A 191 -1.24 3.81 14.53
CA TRP A 191 -1.20 5.17 15.06
C TRP A 191 -0.54 6.15 14.09
N LYS A 192 0.59 5.75 13.49
CA LYS A 192 1.40 6.60 12.62
C LYS A 192 0.74 6.85 11.26
N THR A 193 0.12 5.84 10.66
CA THR A 193 -0.27 5.85 9.25
C THR A 193 -1.79 6.03 9.01
N THR A 194 -2.63 5.84 10.04
CA THR A 194 -4.07 6.19 9.98
C THR A 194 -4.33 7.60 9.43
N PRO A 195 -3.55 8.66 9.79
CA PRO A 195 -3.74 10.00 9.23
C PRO A 195 -3.62 10.06 7.71
N PHE A 196 -2.70 9.32 7.12
CA PHE A 196 -2.56 9.25 5.65
C PHE A 196 -3.81 8.65 5.00
N MET A 197 -4.31 7.55 5.55
CA MET A 197 -5.56 6.92 5.10
C MET A 197 -6.74 7.89 5.26
N THR A 198 -6.80 8.59 6.39
CA THR A 198 -7.80 9.62 6.67
C THR A 198 -7.82 10.72 5.60
N LEU A 199 -6.64 11.22 5.19
CA LEU A 199 -6.53 12.27 4.18
C LEU A 199 -7.07 11.82 2.83
N LEU A 200 -6.70 10.63 2.37
CA LEU A 200 -7.15 10.10 1.09
C LEU A 200 -8.67 9.90 1.07
N ILE A 201 -9.23 9.37 2.14
CA ILE A 201 -10.67 9.17 2.27
C ILE A 201 -11.39 10.52 2.38
N LEU A 202 -10.85 11.46 3.16
CA LEU A 202 -11.44 12.80 3.33
C LEU A 202 -11.46 13.56 2.00
N ALA A 203 -10.40 13.47 1.22
CA ALA A 203 -10.36 14.07 -0.12
C ALA A 203 -11.48 13.51 -1.01
N ALA A 204 -11.69 12.20 -0.99
CA ALA A 204 -12.79 11.57 -1.73
C ALA A 204 -14.17 12.02 -1.25
N LEU A 205 -14.37 12.13 0.06
CA LEU A 205 -15.64 12.61 0.64
C LEU A 205 -15.95 14.06 0.25
N GLN A 206 -14.93 14.92 0.14
CA GLN A 206 -15.09 16.33 -0.24
C GLN A 206 -15.44 16.56 -1.71
N LEU A 207 -15.25 15.56 -2.57
CA LEU A 207 -15.64 15.60 -3.97
C LEU A 207 -17.13 15.26 -4.19
N LEU A 208 -17.82 14.74 -3.16
CA LEU A 208 -19.22 14.37 -3.29
C LEU A 208 -20.12 15.61 -3.24
N PRO A 209 -21.08 15.74 -4.18
CA PRO A 209 -22.03 16.86 -4.20
C PRO A 209 -22.90 16.87 -2.94
N GLN A 210 -23.08 18.04 -2.34
CA GLN A 210 -23.90 18.18 -1.11
C GLN A 210 -25.39 17.95 -1.38
N GLU A 211 -25.85 18.23 -2.60
CA GLU A 211 -27.25 18.04 -3.01
C GLU A 211 -27.75 16.61 -2.77
N ILE A 212 -26.85 15.61 -2.90
CA ILE A 212 -27.20 14.19 -2.66
C ILE A 212 -27.61 13.98 -1.19
N TYR A 213 -26.90 14.63 -0.27
CA TYR A 213 -27.19 14.52 1.17
C TYR A 213 -28.43 15.33 1.58
N GLU A 214 -28.66 16.47 0.94
CA GLU A 214 -29.86 17.28 1.14
C GLU A 214 -31.10 16.56 0.63
N ALA A 215 -31.05 15.97 -0.56
CA ALA A 215 -32.15 15.15 -1.09
C ALA A 215 -32.45 13.96 -0.17
N ALA A 216 -31.43 13.25 0.31
CA ALA A 216 -31.62 12.13 1.24
C ALA A 216 -32.26 12.56 2.57
N LYS A 217 -32.00 13.80 3.06
CA LYS A 217 -32.65 14.37 4.26
C LYS A 217 -34.10 14.69 3.98
N LEU A 218 -34.44 15.27 2.82
CA LEU A 218 -35.83 15.57 2.44
C LEU A 218 -36.65 14.29 2.31
N ASP A 219 -36.04 13.21 1.81
CA ASP A 219 -36.68 11.88 1.72
C ASP A 219 -36.76 11.15 3.08
N GLY A 220 -36.29 11.75 4.18
CA GLY A 220 -36.30 11.15 5.52
C GLY A 220 -35.43 9.92 5.67
N ILE A 221 -34.40 9.73 4.82
CA ILE A 221 -33.53 8.56 4.86
C ILE A 221 -32.53 8.69 6.03
N PRO A 222 -32.43 7.70 6.95
CA PRO A 222 -31.54 7.78 8.09
C PRO A 222 -30.06 7.74 7.68
N SER A 223 -29.21 8.50 8.37
CA SER A 223 -27.78 8.67 8.05
C SER A 223 -27.00 7.37 7.83
N PRO A 224 -27.17 6.28 8.61
CA PRO A 224 -26.49 5.01 8.34
C PRO A 224 -26.87 4.42 6.97
N LYS A 225 -28.13 4.54 6.57
CA LYS A 225 -28.59 4.04 5.26
C LYS A 225 -28.00 4.86 4.11
N VAL A 226 -27.89 6.19 4.29
CA VAL A 226 -27.21 7.09 3.34
C VAL A 226 -25.73 6.69 3.24
N PHE A 227 -25.07 6.43 4.36
CA PHE A 227 -23.66 5.99 4.35
C PHE A 227 -23.46 4.72 3.53
N TYR A 228 -24.18 3.63 3.82
CA TYR A 228 -23.97 2.34 3.15
C TYR A 228 -24.46 2.31 1.70
N LYS A 229 -25.54 3.02 1.37
CA LYS A 229 -26.14 2.97 0.03
C LYS A 229 -25.69 4.06 -0.91
N VAL A 230 -25.14 5.16 -0.40
CA VAL A 230 -24.74 6.33 -1.20
C VAL A 230 -23.27 6.65 -1.00
N THR A 231 -22.87 7.02 0.22
CA THR A 231 -21.51 7.52 0.48
C THR A 231 -20.45 6.46 0.17
N LEU A 232 -20.57 5.28 0.77
CA LEU A 232 -19.57 4.20 0.62
C LEU A 232 -19.42 3.71 -0.83
N PRO A 233 -20.50 3.48 -1.61
CA PRO A 233 -20.36 3.15 -3.02
C PRO A 233 -19.71 4.25 -3.86
N LEU A 234 -20.00 5.52 -3.60
CA LEU A 234 -19.43 6.64 -4.33
C LEU A 234 -17.92 6.84 -4.05
N ILE A 235 -17.48 6.67 -2.81
CA ILE A 235 -16.05 6.78 -2.47
C ILE A 235 -15.27 5.48 -2.72
N ARG A 236 -15.95 4.37 -3.04
CA ARG A 236 -15.31 3.05 -3.23
C ARG A 236 -14.11 3.07 -4.16
N PRO A 237 -14.13 3.73 -5.34
CA PRO A 237 -12.95 3.77 -6.21
C PRO A 237 -11.75 4.43 -5.54
N ALA A 238 -11.95 5.55 -4.86
CA ALA A 238 -10.89 6.26 -4.14
C ALA A 238 -10.39 5.46 -2.92
N LEU A 239 -11.31 4.79 -2.20
CA LEU A 239 -10.96 3.91 -1.10
C LEU A 239 -10.09 2.73 -1.56
N MET A 240 -10.40 2.14 -2.71
CA MET A 240 -9.58 1.07 -3.29
C MET A 240 -8.18 1.58 -3.65
N VAL A 241 -8.06 2.80 -4.19
CA VAL A 241 -6.76 3.42 -4.46
C VAL A 241 -5.99 3.66 -3.16
N ALA A 242 -6.64 4.14 -2.11
CA ALA A 242 -5.99 4.33 -0.79
C ALA A 242 -5.51 3.00 -0.20
N ILE A 243 -6.32 1.95 -0.25
CA ILE A 243 -5.97 0.62 0.24
C ILE A 243 -4.78 0.03 -0.52
N ILE A 244 -4.72 0.14 -1.87
CA ILE A 244 -3.58 -0.40 -2.61
C ILE A 244 -2.29 0.33 -2.26
N PHE A 245 -2.30 1.67 -2.20
CA PHE A 245 -1.12 2.44 -1.80
C PHE A 245 -0.62 2.01 -0.42
N ARG A 246 -1.53 1.88 0.54
CA ARG A 246 -1.15 1.48 1.90
C ARG A 246 -0.69 0.02 1.98
N SER A 247 -1.32 -0.88 1.23
CA SER A 247 -0.90 -2.28 1.16
C SER A 247 0.50 -2.44 0.57
N LEU A 248 0.82 -1.69 -0.48
CA LEU A 248 2.16 -1.68 -1.07
C LEU A 248 3.22 -1.17 -0.08
N ASP A 249 2.88 -0.17 0.73
CA ASP A 249 3.76 0.33 1.77
C ASP A 249 3.94 -0.68 2.91
N ALA A 250 2.85 -1.28 3.38
CA ALA A 250 2.86 -2.29 4.43
C ALA A 250 3.62 -3.57 4.05
N LEU A 251 3.52 -4.03 2.79
CA LEU A 251 4.23 -5.23 2.33
C LEU A 251 5.75 -5.07 2.29
N ARG A 252 6.25 -3.85 2.19
CA ARG A 252 7.69 -3.54 2.19
C ARG A 252 8.16 -2.93 3.50
N ILE A 253 7.38 -3.07 4.59
CA ILE A 253 7.74 -2.49 5.89
C ILE A 253 9.13 -2.94 6.35
N PHE A 254 9.97 -1.99 6.70
CA PHE A 254 11.33 -2.21 7.14
C PHE A 254 11.67 -1.46 8.43
N ASP A 255 11.61 -0.12 8.40
CA ASP A 255 12.13 0.74 9.47
C ASP A 255 11.52 0.46 10.83
N LEU A 256 10.20 0.34 10.88
CA LEU A 256 9.46 0.23 12.14
C LEU A 256 9.78 -1.07 12.89
N PRO A 257 9.62 -2.30 12.31
CA PRO A 257 9.98 -3.52 13.01
C PRO A 257 11.49 -3.58 13.32
N TYR A 258 12.34 -3.10 12.41
CA TYR A 258 13.79 -3.11 12.62
C TYR A 258 14.22 -2.27 13.83
N VAL A 259 13.71 -1.04 13.95
CA VAL A 259 14.12 -0.10 15.00
C VAL A 259 13.40 -0.37 16.32
N LEU A 260 12.07 -0.64 16.27
CA LEU A 260 11.26 -0.81 17.49
C LEU A 260 11.59 -2.08 18.26
N THR A 261 11.92 -3.19 17.56
CA THR A 261 12.15 -4.49 18.18
C THR A 261 13.61 -4.96 18.12
N GLY A 262 14.54 -4.05 17.76
CA GLY A 262 15.98 -4.35 17.77
C GLY A 262 16.37 -5.49 16.82
N ASN A 263 15.78 -5.55 15.62
CA ASN A 263 16.08 -6.60 14.65
C ASN A 263 15.68 -8.03 15.08
N SER A 264 14.64 -8.13 15.91
CA SER A 264 14.17 -9.42 16.42
C SER A 264 13.66 -10.34 15.29
N ARG A 265 14.08 -11.61 15.30
CA ARG A 265 13.58 -12.64 14.38
C ARG A 265 12.06 -12.83 14.44
N GLN A 266 11.45 -12.54 15.59
CA GLN A 266 10.01 -12.75 15.81
C GLN A 266 9.13 -11.73 15.09
N THR A 267 9.67 -10.54 14.83
CA THR A 267 8.98 -9.44 14.16
C THR A 267 9.58 -9.11 12.79
N ALA A 268 10.62 -9.84 12.41
CA ALA A 268 11.28 -9.63 11.12
C ALA A 268 10.26 -9.71 9.99
N SER A 269 10.23 -8.67 9.15
CA SER A 269 9.52 -8.66 7.87
C SER A 269 10.40 -9.26 6.77
N MET A 270 9.81 -9.55 5.60
CA MET A 270 10.59 -9.97 4.43
C MET A 270 11.73 -8.99 4.11
N ALA A 271 11.48 -7.67 4.23
CA ALA A 271 12.49 -6.64 3.97
C ALA A 271 13.61 -6.65 5.03
N VAL A 272 13.26 -6.83 6.32
CA VAL A 272 14.24 -6.97 7.40
C VAL A 272 15.09 -8.22 7.21
N TYR A 273 14.47 -9.36 6.87
CA TYR A 273 15.18 -10.61 6.59
C TYR A 273 16.17 -10.45 5.43
N ALA A 274 15.70 -9.89 4.29
CA ALA A 274 16.57 -9.66 3.13
C ALA A 274 17.79 -8.77 3.48
N ARG A 275 17.56 -7.71 4.26
CA ARG A 275 18.66 -6.84 4.73
C ARG A 275 19.64 -7.61 5.63
N GLN A 276 19.16 -8.47 6.54
CA GLN A 276 20.04 -9.29 7.38
C GLN A 276 20.97 -10.17 6.54
N GLN A 277 20.42 -10.84 5.51
CA GLN A 277 21.24 -11.66 4.62
C GLN A 277 22.28 -10.83 3.86
N LEU A 278 21.86 -9.67 3.32
CA LEU A 278 22.74 -8.79 2.52
C LEU A 278 23.86 -8.15 3.35
N ILE A 279 23.55 -7.70 4.57
CA ILE A 279 24.43 -6.82 5.34
C ILE A 279 25.06 -7.55 6.53
N ASP A 280 24.25 -8.25 7.34
CA ASP A 280 24.74 -8.86 8.59
C ASP A 280 25.48 -10.17 8.30
N PHE A 281 24.99 -10.97 7.33
CA PHE A 281 25.62 -12.20 6.87
C PHE A 281 26.49 -12.02 5.62
N GLN A 282 26.45 -10.84 5.00
CA GLN A 282 27.24 -10.48 3.81
C GLN A 282 26.97 -11.38 2.59
N ASP A 283 25.92 -12.20 2.61
CA ASP A 283 25.50 -13.07 1.51
C ASP A 283 24.64 -12.27 0.52
N VAL A 284 25.33 -11.70 -0.48
CA VAL A 284 24.69 -10.85 -1.50
C VAL A 284 23.81 -11.68 -2.43
N GLY A 285 24.21 -12.89 -2.78
CA GLY A 285 23.45 -13.77 -3.65
C GLY A 285 22.11 -14.17 -3.03
N TYR A 286 22.17 -14.71 -1.83
CA TYR A 286 20.98 -15.16 -1.09
C TYR A 286 20.07 -14.01 -0.67
N GLY A 287 20.62 -12.92 -0.15
CA GLY A 287 19.86 -11.73 0.21
C GLY A 287 19.20 -11.05 -1.00
N SER A 288 19.87 -11.10 -2.17
CA SER A 288 19.26 -10.64 -3.43
C SER A 288 18.13 -11.55 -3.89
N ALA A 289 18.20 -12.87 -3.65
CA ALA A 289 17.10 -13.78 -3.92
C ALA A 289 15.87 -13.47 -3.03
N ALA A 290 16.08 -13.22 -1.73
CA ALA A 290 15.03 -12.80 -0.82
C ALA A 290 14.39 -11.46 -1.24
N SER A 291 15.20 -10.47 -1.65
CA SER A 291 14.72 -9.17 -2.16
C SER A 291 13.93 -9.31 -3.47
N THR A 292 14.39 -10.17 -4.39
CA THR A 292 13.73 -10.44 -5.67
C THR A 292 12.38 -11.16 -5.44
N PHE A 293 12.34 -12.10 -4.49
CA PHE A 293 11.08 -12.76 -4.11
C PHE A 293 10.09 -11.79 -3.49
N LEU A 294 10.54 -10.91 -2.57
CA LEU A 294 9.70 -9.83 -2.03
C LEU A 294 9.12 -8.95 -3.13
N PHE A 295 9.95 -8.54 -4.09
CA PHE A 295 9.49 -7.75 -5.24
C PHE A 295 8.43 -8.51 -6.05
N ALA A 296 8.63 -9.81 -6.31
CA ALA A 296 7.67 -10.64 -7.02
C ALA A 296 6.35 -10.77 -6.27
N VAL A 297 6.36 -10.94 -4.95
CA VAL A 297 5.16 -10.98 -4.10
C VAL A 297 4.37 -9.68 -4.22
N ILE A 298 5.05 -8.52 -4.12
CA ILE A 298 4.41 -7.20 -4.25
C ILE A 298 3.82 -7.02 -5.66
N ALA A 299 4.55 -7.41 -6.71
CA ALA A 299 4.09 -7.32 -8.09
C ALA A 299 2.85 -8.19 -8.33
N VAL A 300 2.86 -9.44 -7.88
CA VAL A 300 1.72 -10.37 -7.99
C VAL A 300 0.51 -9.84 -7.21
N PHE A 301 0.71 -9.38 -5.97
CA PHE A 301 -0.34 -8.75 -5.18
C PHE A 301 -0.96 -7.57 -5.92
N THR A 302 -0.13 -6.68 -6.48
CA THR A 302 -0.57 -5.50 -7.23
C THR A 302 -1.42 -5.88 -8.44
N ILE A 303 -0.95 -6.85 -9.23
CA ILE A 303 -1.67 -7.34 -10.41
C ILE A 303 -3.03 -7.94 -10.00
N ILE A 304 -3.04 -8.80 -8.99
CA ILE A 304 -4.27 -9.41 -8.49
C ILE A 304 -5.24 -8.33 -7.99
N TYR A 305 -4.76 -7.37 -7.22
CA TYR A 305 -5.60 -6.31 -6.68
C TYR A 305 -6.24 -5.46 -7.77
N ILE A 306 -5.47 -5.03 -8.78
CA ILE A 306 -5.95 -4.20 -9.89
C ILE A 306 -6.97 -4.98 -10.73
N THR A 307 -6.69 -6.24 -11.03
CA THR A 307 -7.56 -7.07 -11.88
C THR A 307 -8.84 -7.48 -11.16
N ALA A 308 -8.75 -7.92 -9.89
CA ALA A 308 -9.91 -8.32 -9.09
C ALA A 308 -10.77 -7.11 -8.68
N GLY A 309 -10.13 -5.99 -8.37
CA GLY A 309 -10.80 -4.75 -7.95
C GLY A 309 -11.60 -4.08 -9.05
N ARG A 310 -11.44 -4.48 -10.33
CA ARG A 310 -12.02 -3.82 -11.49
C ARG A 310 -11.86 -2.30 -11.41
N VAL A 311 -10.69 -1.84 -10.93
CA VAL A 311 -10.37 -0.42 -10.85
C VAL A 311 -10.34 0.10 -12.28
N LYS A 312 -11.46 0.63 -12.74
CA LYS A 312 -11.51 1.38 -14.02
C LYS A 312 -10.75 2.67 -13.75
N PHE A 313 -9.51 2.72 -14.19
CA PHE A 313 -8.84 4.00 -14.42
C PHE A 313 -9.63 4.65 -15.58
N ASP A 314 -10.53 5.57 -15.23
CA ASP A 314 -11.32 6.28 -16.23
C ASP A 314 -10.34 7.10 -17.07
N THR A 315 -9.93 6.50 -18.19
CA THR A 315 -9.21 7.21 -19.23
C THR A 315 -10.28 8.06 -19.89
N GLY A 316 -10.48 9.28 -19.37
CA GLY A 316 -11.42 10.25 -19.86
C GLY A 316 -11.41 10.29 -21.41
N ARG A 317 -12.43 9.67 -22.00
CA ARG A 317 -12.81 9.78 -23.38
C ARG A 317 -14.16 10.49 -23.46
#